data_50e5ef13bfb8fcb10884bf2869af0643
#
_entry.id   50e5ef13bfb8fcb10884bf2869af0643
#
_cell.length_a   1.000
_cell.length_b   1.000
_cell.length_c   1.000
_cell.angle_alpha   90.00
_cell.angle_beta   90.00
_cell.angle_gamma   90.00
#
_symmetry.space_group_name_H-M   'P 1'
#
loop_
_entity.id
_entity.type
_entity.pdbx_description
1 polymer ?
#
loop_
_entity_poly.entity_id
_entity_poly.type
_entity_poly.pdbx_seq_one_letter_code
_entity_poly.pdbx_strand_id
1 'polypeptide(L)'
;MNRMRNTILFLGTCLLLAACHERQAPVRDTIPYVKQLAVDTAGTYSLLESYRSAGTAGSIAVIGEPDAAWRLATRFLAADEVDNIDGKPRPDRLPDFAGESFDILMDEYNAPYTRMAASSPDSLREIAVRNAVMSIDSVAYSNALDPMSRLRKSRAKVFVLANSLLAEYGQFDIDTLFKMAGREALILTPVETMLETAAKAGCRSVAVWAPQEARSAYEHAALAYPQMNVTVVSTIGNGMLRPAFRDMLRIFRSLKPKETLDAVLLDSFTADLDELAAEQEHIHRQITEEDMAFDRIMTPHFQFIEPNACLTSALYRLLRERNLFTHDIAYPAVRYYQTEENRDGEYVPV
;
A
#
# COMPACT_ATOMS: atom_id res chain seq x y z
N MET A 1 80.16 -16.96 0.99
CA MET A 1 79.29 -17.77 1.87
C MET A 1 78.22 -16.88 2.40
N ASN A 2 77.12 -16.77 1.62
CA ASN A 2 75.98 -15.91 1.92
C ASN A 2 74.80 -16.79 2.28
N ARG A 3 74.24 -16.64 3.49
CA ARG A 3 73.02 -17.20 3.90
C ARG A 3 71.91 -16.13 3.65
N MET A 4 71.07 -16.33 2.62
CA MET A 4 69.85 -15.61 2.43
C MET A 4 68.80 -16.15 3.40
N ARG A 5 68.26 -15.30 4.28
CA ARG A 5 67.09 -15.56 5.14
C ARG A 5 65.83 -15.12 4.39
N ASN A 6 65.07 -16.09 3.95
CA ASN A 6 63.74 -15.84 3.44
C ASN A 6 62.81 -15.44 4.59
N THR A 7 62.31 -14.19 4.56
CA THR A 7 61.29 -13.72 5.42
C THR A 7 59.98 -13.93 4.66
N ILE A 8 59.19 -14.90 5.09
CA ILE A 8 57.83 -15.13 4.58
C ILE A 8 56.89 -14.14 5.28
N LEU A 9 56.39 -13.20 4.50
CA LEU A 9 55.35 -12.25 4.95
C LEU A 9 53.99 -12.97 4.87
N PHE A 10 53.42 -13.34 6.00
CA PHE A 10 52.05 -13.82 6.09
C PHE A 10 51.13 -12.61 6.03
N LEU A 11 50.53 -12.32 4.85
CA LEU A 11 49.38 -11.43 4.74
C LEU A 11 48.17 -12.20 5.23
N GLY A 12 47.78 -11.92 6.48
CA GLY A 12 46.52 -12.37 7.02
C GLY A 12 45.35 -11.54 6.40
N THR A 13 44.74 -12.11 5.38
CA THR A 13 43.50 -11.56 4.83
C THR A 13 42.37 -11.86 5.84
N CYS A 14 42.10 -10.91 6.71
CA CYS A 14 40.85 -10.92 7.48
C CYS A 14 39.66 -10.73 6.50
N LEU A 15 39.09 -11.82 6.03
CA LEU A 15 37.73 -11.81 5.47
C LEU A 15 36.78 -11.47 6.61
N LEU A 16 36.42 -10.21 6.70
CA LEU A 16 35.22 -9.78 7.40
C LEU A 16 34.04 -10.35 6.61
N LEU A 17 33.59 -11.53 7.00
CA LEU A 17 32.23 -12.01 6.70
C LEU A 17 31.25 -11.06 7.42
N ALA A 18 30.88 -9.98 6.76
CA ALA A 18 29.66 -9.26 7.10
C ALA A 18 28.54 -10.29 6.89
N ALA A 19 28.14 -10.94 7.96
CA ALA A 19 26.89 -11.68 8.00
C ALA A 19 25.78 -10.63 7.79
N CYS A 20 25.40 -10.41 6.53
CA CYS A 20 24.10 -9.85 6.22
C CYS A 20 23.09 -10.82 6.84
N HIS A 21 22.65 -10.53 8.05
CA HIS A 21 21.40 -11.04 8.53
C HIS A 21 20.36 -10.41 7.60
N GLU A 22 20.01 -11.11 6.54
CA GLU A 22 18.72 -10.89 5.89
C GLU A 22 17.68 -11.06 6.99
N ARG A 23 17.15 -9.94 7.46
CA ARG A 23 15.99 -9.94 8.34
C ARG A 23 14.85 -10.42 7.45
N GLN A 24 14.63 -11.72 7.45
CA GLN A 24 13.51 -12.32 6.72
C GLN A 24 12.21 -11.83 7.37
N ALA A 25 11.27 -11.41 6.55
CA ALA A 25 9.91 -11.18 7.02
C ALA A 25 9.41 -12.44 7.74
N PRO A 26 8.68 -12.30 8.85
CA PRO A 26 8.19 -13.46 9.59
C PRO A 26 7.35 -14.33 8.66
N VAL A 27 7.65 -15.62 8.65
CA VAL A 27 6.85 -16.61 7.92
C VAL A 27 5.49 -16.67 8.62
N ARG A 28 4.44 -16.26 7.90
CA ARG A 28 3.06 -16.37 8.39
C ARG A 28 2.48 -17.70 7.96
N ASP A 29 1.73 -18.32 8.85
CA ASP A 29 0.96 -19.51 8.51
C ASP A 29 -0.18 -19.14 7.56
N THR A 30 -0.34 -19.96 6.51
CA THR A 30 -1.47 -19.84 5.58
C THR A 30 -2.77 -20.14 6.31
N ILE A 31 -3.75 -19.23 6.22
CA ILE A 31 -5.05 -19.42 6.85
C ILE A 31 -5.83 -20.61 6.28
N PRO A 32 -6.72 -21.24 7.07
CA PRO A 32 -7.53 -22.37 6.60
C PRO A 32 -8.32 -22.06 5.33
N TYR A 33 -8.86 -20.87 5.21
CA TYR A 33 -9.63 -20.43 4.05
C TYR A 33 -8.82 -20.50 2.75
N VAL A 34 -7.59 -20.01 2.72
CA VAL A 34 -6.70 -20.11 1.55
C VAL A 34 -6.42 -21.56 1.19
N LYS A 35 -6.18 -22.42 2.19
CA LYS A 35 -5.98 -23.86 1.97
C LYS A 35 -7.22 -24.53 1.38
N GLN A 36 -8.41 -24.13 1.83
CA GLN A 36 -9.68 -24.65 1.30
C GLN A 36 -9.88 -24.22 -0.16
N LEU A 37 -9.67 -22.95 -0.49
CA LEU A 37 -9.79 -22.44 -1.85
C LEU A 37 -8.82 -23.11 -2.82
N ALA A 38 -7.62 -23.45 -2.37
CA ALA A 38 -6.59 -24.09 -3.20
C ALA A 38 -6.90 -25.56 -3.56
N VAL A 39 -7.85 -26.21 -2.90
CA VAL A 39 -8.29 -27.60 -3.19
C VAL A 39 -9.69 -27.67 -3.80
N ASP A 40 -10.42 -26.56 -3.85
CA ASP A 40 -11.75 -26.47 -4.45
C ASP A 40 -11.66 -26.41 -5.98
N THR A 41 -11.61 -27.58 -6.60
CA THR A 41 -11.45 -27.71 -8.06
C THR A 41 -12.67 -27.25 -8.87
N ALA A 42 -13.82 -27.03 -8.25
CA ALA A 42 -15.07 -26.67 -8.95
C ALA A 42 -15.39 -25.16 -8.91
N GLY A 43 -14.79 -24.41 -7.98
CA GLY A 43 -15.12 -23.01 -7.73
C GLY A 43 -13.93 -22.05 -7.95
N THR A 44 -13.47 -21.43 -6.88
CA THR A 44 -12.44 -20.39 -6.88
C THR A 44 -11.11 -20.85 -7.46
N TYR A 45 -10.70 -22.10 -7.24
CA TYR A 45 -9.46 -22.63 -7.79
C TYR A 45 -9.50 -22.69 -9.33
N SER A 46 -10.62 -23.12 -9.92
CA SER A 46 -10.80 -23.09 -11.38
C SER A 46 -10.75 -21.67 -11.93
N LEU A 47 -11.30 -20.70 -11.18
CA LEU A 47 -11.20 -19.28 -11.53
C LEU A 47 -9.73 -18.81 -11.53
N LEU A 48 -8.96 -19.16 -10.48
CA LEU A 48 -7.54 -18.85 -10.37
C LEU A 48 -6.70 -19.54 -11.45
N GLU A 49 -6.94 -20.82 -11.75
CA GLU A 49 -6.25 -21.51 -12.85
C GLU A 49 -6.53 -20.88 -14.20
N SER A 50 -7.77 -20.42 -14.43
CA SER A 50 -8.16 -19.69 -15.65
C SER A 50 -7.64 -18.25 -15.68
N TYR A 51 -7.24 -17.70 -14.52
CA TYR A 51 -6.66 -16.37 -14.42
C TYR A 51 -5.30 -16.39 -15.11
N ARG A 52 -5.27 -15.80 -16.28
CA ARG A 52 -4.03 -15.30 -16.87
C ARG A 52 -4.03 -13.84 -16.54
N SER A 53 -2.90 -13.31 -16.09
CA SER A 53 -2.79 -11.86 -15.95
C SER A 53 -3.51 -11.25 -17.16
N ALA A 54 -4.54 -10.45 -16.91
CA ALA A 54 -5.53 -10.10 -17.95
C ALA A 54 -4.92 -9.29 -19.11
N GLY A 55 -3.60 -9.17 -19.13
CA GLY A 55 -2.86 -8.36 -20.08
C GLY A 55 -3.33 -6.91 -20.00
N THR A 56 -3.34 -6.24 -21.14
CA THR A 56 -3.77 -4.84 -21.21
C THR A 56 -5.29 -4.66 -21.05
N ALA A 57 -6.09 -5.67 -21.33
CA ALA A 57 -7.57 -5.58 -21.31
C ALA A 57 -8.21 -5.72 -19.93
N GLY A 58 -7.44 -6.03 -18.88
CA GLY A 58 -7.96 -6.13 -17.51
C GLY A 58 -8.24 -4.78 -16.87
N SER A 59 -9.05 -4.78 -15.81
CA SER A 59 -9.26 -3.59 -14.98
C SER A 59 -8.21 -3.47 -13.89
N ILE A 60 -8.12 -2.29 -13.29
CA ILE A 60 -7.38 -2.03 -12.06
C ILE A 60 -8.39 -2.12 -10.91
N ALA A 61 -8.24 -3.11 -10.04
CA ALA A 61 -9.10 -3.24 -8.88
C ALA A 61 -8.56 -2.39 -7.73
N VAL A 62 -9.38 -1.47 -7.23
CA VAL A 62 -9.12 -0.72 -5.99
C VAL A 62 -10.00 -1.33 -4.91
N ILE A 63 -9.37 -1.86 -3.85
CA ILE A 63 -10.04 -2.60 -2.78
C ILE A 63 -9.81 -1.86 -1.47
N GLY A 64 -10.87 -1.50 -0.76
CA GLY A 64 -10.75 -0.82 0.53
C GLY A 64 -12.08 -0.37 1.12
N GLU A 65 -11.97 0.32 2.23
CA GLU A 65 -13.11 1.01 2.85
C GLU A 65 -13.64 2.10 1.92
N PRO A 66 -14.94 2.40 1.93
CA PRO A 66 -15.59 3.26 0.95
C PRO A 66 -14.88 4.59 0.71
N ASP A 67 -14.60 5.34 1.78
CA ASP A 67 -14.00 6.68 1.66
C ASP A 67 -12.58 6.63 1.08
N ALA A 68 -11.76 5.66 1.51
CA ALA A 68 -10.41 5.49 1.02
C ALA A 68 -10.40 5.07 -0.46
N ALA A 69 -11.20 4.07 -0.82
CA ALA A 69 -11.29 3.56 -2.18
C ALA A 69 -11.82 4.63 -3.14
N TRP A 70 -12.83 5.42 -2.72
CA TRP A 70 -13.39 6.51 -3.51
C TRP A 70 -12.38 7.66 -3.72
N ARG A 71 -11.67 8.06 -2.66
CA ARG A 71 -10.65 9.12 -2.75
C ARG A 71 -9.54 8.74 -3.70
N LEU A 72 -9.03 7.51 -3.57
CA LEU A 72 -7.98 7.01 -4.44
C LEU A 72 -8.44 6.91 -5.89
N ALA A 73 -9.67 6.41 -6.15
CA ALA A 73 -10.24 6.39 -7.48
C ALA A 73 -10.33 7.79 -8.10
N THR A 74 -10.81 8.77 -7.33
CA THR A 74 -10.87 10.17 -7.76
C THR A 74 -9.48 10.70 -8.12
N ARG A 75 -8.46 10.34 -7.35
CA ARG A 75 -7.06 10.72 -7.62
C ARG A 75 -6.56 10.10 -8.93
N PHE A 76 -6.81 8.81 -9.18
CA PHE A 76 -6.43 8.16 -10.42
C PHE A 76 -7.09 8.80 -11.66
N LEU A 77 -8.37 9.14 -11.57
CA LEU A 77 -9.09 9.76 -12.67
C LEU A 77 -8.60 11.17 -13.01
N ALA A 78 -8.08 11.88 -12.02
CA ALA A 78 -7.60 13.26 -12.15
C ALA A 78 -6.08 13.36 -12.39
N ALA A 79 -5.35 12.24 -12.37
CA ALA A 79 -3.90 12.27 -12.51
C ALA A 79 -3.49 12.73 -13.91
N ASP A 80 -2.62 13.75 -13.96
CA ASP A 80 -1.94 14.29 -15.14
C ASP A 80 -0.57 14.81 -14.66
N GLU A 81 0.29 13.89 -14.25
CA GLU A 81 1.60 14.19 -13.66
C GLU A 81 2.74 13.77 -14.58
N VAL A 82 2.43 12.92 -15.55
CA VAL A 82 3.40 12.28 -16.43
C VAL A 82 3.00 12.49 -17.88
N ASP A 83 3.97 12.82 -18.72
CA ASP A 83 3.77 12.83 -20.17
C ASP A 83 3.54 11.41 -20.69
N ASN A 84 2.36 11.15 -21.22
CA ASN A 84 1.93 9.82 -21.68
C ASN A 84 2.77 9.28 -22.85
N ILE A 85 3.53 10.15 -23.56
CA ILE A 85 4.36 9.77 -24.68
C ILE A 85 5.76 9.35 -24.22
N ASP A 86 6.45 10.24 -23.49
CA ASP A 86 7.85 10.01 -23.09
C ASP A 86 8.03 9.54 -21.64
N GLY A 87 6.96 9.60 -20.83
CA GLY A 87 6.93 9.17 -19.42
C GLY A 87 7.73 10.03 -18.47
N LYS A 88 8.01 11.27 -18.86
CA LYS A 88 8.66 12.22 -17.97
C LYS A 88 7.66 12.86 -17.01
N PRO A 89 8.11 13.25 -15.82
CA PRO A 89 7.24 13.87 -14.81
C PRO A 89 6.89 15.31 -15.22
N ARG A 90 5.90 15.46 -16.08
CA ARG A 90 5.30 16.73 -16.50
C ARG A 90 3.88 16.51 -17.02
N PRO A 91 2.92 17.36 -16.69
CA PRO A 91 1.57 17.30 -17.24
C PRO A 91 1.58 17.49 -18.76
N ASP A 92 0.75 16.71 -19.46
CA ASP A 92 0.52 16.85 -20.91
C ASP A 92 -0.93 17.14 -21.29
N ARG A 93 -1.81 17.31 -20.31
CA ARG A 93 -3.26 17.53 -20.38
C ARG A 93 -4.06 16.29 -20.80
N LEU A 94 -3.44 15.14 -20.80
CA LEU A 94 -4.13 13.85 -20.95
C LEU A 94 -4.08 13.13 -19.60
N PRO A 95 -5.15 12.47 -19.19
CA PRO A 95 -5.09 11.67 -17.95
C PRO A 95 -3.97 10.62 -18.06
N ASP A 96 -3.17 10.47 -17.01
CA ASP A 96 -2.08 9.48 -16.92
C ASP A 96 -2.57 8.05 -17.18
N PHE A 97 -3.83 7.78 -16.87
CA PHE A 97 -4.47 6.48 -17.04
C PHE A 97 -5.49 6.48 -18.19
N ALA A 98 -5.23 7.25 -19.25
CA ALA A 98 -6.10 7.26 -20.44
C ALA A 98 -6.33 5.83 -20.96
N GLY A 99 -7.59 5.50 -21.23
CA GLY A 99 -8.01 4.17 -21.69
C GLY A 99 -8.14 3.10 -20.61
N GLU A 100 -7.64 3.33 -19.39
CA GLU A 100 -7.73 2.35 -18.32
C GLU A 100 -9.15 2.24 -17.74
N SER A 101 -9.47 1.04 -17.21
CA SER A 101 -10.71 0.79 -16.48
C SER A 101 -10.41 0.47 -15.02
N PHE A 102 -11.11 1.15 -14.14
CA PHE A 102 -11.02 0.96 -12.69
C PHE A 102 -12.28 0.29 -12.16
N ASP A 103 -12.13 -0.82 -11.45
CA ASP A 103 -13.19 -1.47 -10.68
C ASP A 103 -12.93 -1.17 -9.19
N ILE A 104 -13.78 -0.36 -8.58
CA ILE A 104 -13.64 0.09 -7.21
C ILE A 104 -14.52 -0.78 -6.33
N LEU A 105 -13.90 -1.66 -5.57
CA LEU A 105 -14.60 -2.51 -4.61
C LEU A 105 -14.59 -1.84 -3.23
N MET A 106 -15.70 -1.21 -2.89
CA MET A 106 -15.95 -0.57 -1.60
C MET A 106 -16.50 -1.61 -0.63
N ASP A 107 -15.66 -2.01 0.33
CA ASP A 107 -16.03 -3.04 1.30
C ASP A 107 -16.76 -2.43 2.50
N GLU A 108 -17.98 -1.98 2.27
CA GLU A 108 -18.81 -1.33 3.28
C GLU A 108 -19.24 -2.29 4.38
N TYR A 109 -19.55 -3.54 4.00
CA TYR A 109 -20.06 -4.54 4.94
C TYR A 109 -19.06 -4.85 6.07
N ASN A 110 -17.77 -4.90 5.76
CA ASN A 110 -16.72 -5.26 6.70
C ASN A 110 -16.01 -4.05 7.33
N ALA A 111 -16.32 -2.83 6.91
CA ALA A 111 -15.77 -1.60 7.48
C ALA A 111 -16.31 -1.37 8.93
N PRO A 112 -15.54 -0.74 9.83
CA PRO A 112 -14.14 -0.36 9.67
C PRO A 112 -13.17 -1.51 9.95
N TYR A 113 -12.14 -1.64 9.13
CA TYR A 113 -11.14 -2.71 9.24
C TYR A 113 -10.33 -2.68 10.55
N THR A 114 -10.13 -1.51 11.14
CA THR A 114 -9.46 -1.38 12.45
C THR A 114 -10.16 -2.18 13.53
N ARG A 115 -11.50 -2.14 13.57
CA ARG A 115 -12.28 -2.94 14.53
C ARG A 115 -12.11 -4.42 14.28
N MET A 116 -12.08 -4.83 13.03
CA MET A 116 -11.92 -6.23 12.65
C MET A 116 -10.50 -6.72 12.93
N ALA A 117 -9.47 -5.94 12.58
CA ALA A 117 -8.08 -6.26 12.91
C ALA A 117 -7.86 -6.46 14.41
N ALA A 118 -8.50 -5.64 15.25
CA ALA A 118 -8.40 -5.75 16.69
C ALA A 118 -9.14 -6.96 17.28
N SER A 119 -10.28 -7.39 16.69
CA SER A 119 -11.13 -8.45 17.23
C SER A 119 -10.89 -9.82 16.58
N SER A 120 -10.63 -9.86 15.30
CA SER A 120 -10.48 -11.09 14.51
C SER A 120 -9.54 -10.89 13.31
N PRO A 121 -8.22 -10.87 13.53
CA PRO A 121 -7.24 -10.68 12.45
C PRO A 121 -7.38 -11.69 11.30
N ASP A 122 -7.68 -12.97 11.61
CA ASP A 122 -7.84 -13.99 10.58
C ASP A 122 -9.09 -13.75 9.71
N SER A 123 -10.16 -13.19 10.27
CA SER A 123 -11.32 -12.78 9.46
C SER A 123 -10.97 -11.67 8.48
N LEU A 124 -10.15 -10.69 8.87
CA LEU A 124 -9.71 -9.64 7.95
C LEU A 124 -8.81 -10.21 6.83
N ARG A 125 -7.96 -11.19 7.15
CA ARG A 125 -7.16 -11.92 6.15
C ARG A 125 -8.05 -12.63 5.13
N GLU A 126 -9.10 -13.31 5.62
CA GLU A 126 -10.08 -14.01 4.80
C GLU A 126 -10.84 -13.03 3.87
N ILE A 127 -11.29 -11.89 4.41
CA ILE A 127 -11.97 -10.85 3.65
C ILE A 127 -11.07 -10.28 2.54
N ALA A 128 -9.81 -10.00 2.85
CA ALA A 128 -8.87 -9.51 1.84
C ALA A 128 -8.73 -10.49 0.66
N VAL A 129 -8.65 -11.78 0.94
CA VAL A 129 -8.60 -12.84 -0.09
C VAL A 129 -9.91 -12.90 -0.87
N ARG A 130 -11.08 -12.85 -0.20
CA ARG A 130 -12.39 -12.83 -0.86
C ARG A 130 -12.51 -11.66 -1.82
N ASN A 131 -12.14 -10.47 -1.38
CA ASN A 131 -12.18 -9.25 -2.19
C ASN A 131 -11.27 -9.34 -3.43
N ALA A 132 -10.08 -9.94 -3.29
CA ALA A 132 -9.20 -10.20 -4.42
C ALA A 132 -9.78 -11.22 -5.40
N VAL A 133 -10.39 -12.30 -4.91
CA VAL A 133 -11.07 -13.31 -5.74
C VAL A 133 -12.27 -12.68 -6.48
N MET A 134 -13.11 -11.90 -5.80
CA MET A 134 -14.20 -11.16 -6.44
C MET A 134 -13.69 -10.22 -7.54
N SER A 135 -12.50 -9.65 -7.36
CA SER A 135 -11.91 -8.74 -8.36
C SER A 135 -11.46 -9.45 -9.64
N ILE A 136 -11.08 -10.72 -9.57
CA ILE A 136 -10.73 -11.53 -10.76
C ILE A 136 -11.92 -12.28 -11.35
N ASP A 137 -13.05 -12.36 -10.68
CA ASP A 137 -14.28 -12.86 -11.27
C ASP A 137 -14.79 -11.87 -12.33
N SER A 138 -15.43 -12.38 -13.35
CA SER A 138 -16.07 -11.59 -14.42
C SER A 138 -17.54 -11.30 -14.14
N VAL A 139 -18.02 -11.62 -12.94
CA VAL A 139 -19.41 -11.48 -12.52
C VAL A 139 -19.53 -10.44 -11.41
N ALA A 140 -20.54 -9.59 -11.53
CA ALA A 140 -21.10 -8.75 -10.48
C ALA A 140 -22.61 -8.94 -10.49
N TYR A 141 -23.31 -8.27 -9.59
CA TYR A 141 -24.78 -8.37 -9.48
C TYR A 141 -25.39 -6.98 -9.44
N SER A 142 -26.60 -6.80 -9.93
CA SER A 142 -27.38 -5.59 -9.68
C SER A 142 -28.24 -5.70 -8.42
N ASN A 143 -28.30 -6.90 -7.82
CA ASN A 143 -28.98 -7.19 -6.56
C ASN A 143 -28.39 -8.48 -5.98
N ALA A 144 -27.78 -8.39 -4.81
CA ALA A 144 -27.15 -9.54 -4.15
C ALA A 144 -28.13 -10.71 -3.88
N LEU A 145 -29.39 -10.40 -3.61
CA LEU A 145 -30.43 -11.38 -3.29
C LEU A 145 -31.03 -12.07 -4.52
N ASP A 146 -30.71 -11.61 -5.74
CA ASP A 146 -31.21 -12.20 -6.99
C ASP A 146 -30.06 -12.83 -7.80
N PRO A 147 -29.91 -14.17 -7.79
CA PRO A 147 -28.84 -14.83 -8.53
C PRO A 147 -28.96 -14.68 -10.05
N MET A 148 -30.10 -14.23 -10.57
CA MET A 148 -30.30 -13.97 -12.00
C MET A 148 -29.88 -12.55 -12.40
N SER A 149 -29.60 -11.66 -11.46
CA SER A 149 -29.21 -10.26 -11.69
C SER A 149 -27.75 -10.06 -12.08
N ARG A 150 -27.13 -11.07 -12.69
CA ARG A 150 -25.70 -11.09 -13.05
C ARG A 150 -25.36 -10.03 -14.08
N LEU A 151 -24.29 -9.30 -13.79
CA LEU A 151 -23.66 -8.32 -14.68
C LEU A 151 -22.25 -8.80 -15.05
N ARG A 152 -21.81 -8.42 -16.23
CA ARG A 152 -20.41 -8.66 -16.64
C ARG A 152 -19.51 -7.54 -16.15
N LYS A 153 -18.39 -7.90 -15.53
CA LYS A 153 -17.32 -6.98 -15.20
C LYS A 153 -15.98 -7.47 -15.79
N SER A 154 -14.99 -6.59 -15.85
CA SER A 154 -13.63 -6.95 -16.24
C SER A 154 -12.94 -7.73 -15.12
N ARG A 155 -11.98 -8.57 -15.48
CA ARG A 155 -11.08 -9.21 -14.50
C ARG A 155 -9.96 -8.23 -14.16
N ALA A 156 -9.59 -8.16 -12.91
CA ALA A 156 -8.50 -7.32 -12.49
C ALA A 156 -7.16 -7.78 -13.07
N LYS A 157 -6.34 -6.83 -13.52
CA LYS A 157 -4.94 -7.05 -13.92
C LYS A 157 -3.95 -6.60 -12.84
N VAL A 158 -4.38 -5.67 -11.98
CA VAL A 158 -3.64 -5.12 -10.85
C VAL A 158 -4.59 -4.96 -9.68
N PHE A 159 -4.11 -5.23 -8.48
CA PHE A 159 -4.81 -4.98 -7.22
C PHE A 159 -4.15 -3.79 -6.51
N VAL A 160 -4.93 -2.80 -6.16
CA VAL A 160 -4.52 -1.68 -5.32
C VAL A 160 -5.27 -1.79 -4.00
N LEU A 161 -4.57 -2.12 -2.94
CA LEU A 161 -5.15 -2.24 -1.61
C LEU A 161 -5.19 -0.84 -0.97
N ALA A 162 -6.35 -0.20 -0.97
CA ALA A 162 -6.54 1.15 -0.46
C ALA A 162 -6.69 1.19 1.07
N ASN A 163 -5.87 0.41 1.78
CA ASN A 163 -5.80 0.37 3.24
C ASN A 163 -4.54 -0.36 3.70
N SER A 164 -3.82 0.18 4.68
CA SER A 164 -2.60 -0.44 5.23
C SER A 164 -2.87 -1.75 5.99
N LEU A 165 -4.06 -1.90 6.57
CA LEU A 165 -4.44 -3.14 7.24
C LEU A 165 -4.63 -4.28 6.25
N LEU A 166 -5.08 -4.01 5.02
CA LEU A 166 -5.10 -5.02 3.95
C LEU A 166 -3.68 -5.43 3.54
N ALA A 167 -2.70 -4.53 3.61
CA ALA A 167 -1.29 -4.89 3.42
C ALA A 167 -0.81 -5.80 4.56
N GLU A 168 -1.12 -5.48 5.81
CA GLU A 168 -0.71 -6.29 6.97
C GLU A 168 -1.39 -7.65 6.99
N TYR A 169 -2.71 -7.69 6.81
CA TYR A 169 -3.52 -8.89 7.03
C TYR A 169 -3.91 -9.63 5.75
N GLY A 170 -3.72 -9.07 4.57
CA GLY A 170 -4.24 -9.66 3.33
C GLY A 170 -3.23 -9.91 2.23
N GLN A 171 -2.25 -9.05 2.04
CA GLN A 171 -1.30 -9.13 0.92
C GLN A 171 -0.61 -10.49 0.84
N PHE A 172 -0.12 -11.01 1.96
CA PHE A 172 0.56 -12.30 2.02
C PHE A 172 -0.36 -13.46 1.60
N ASP A 173 -1.60 -13.46 2.06
CA ASP A 173 -2.55 -14.54 1.78
C ASP A 173 -3.05 -14.50 0.34
N ILE A 174 -3.26 -13.31 -0.23
CA ILE A 174 -3.59 -13.13 -1.65
C ILE A 174 -2.43 -13.66 -2.51
N ASP A 175 -1.20 -13.22 -2.25
CA ASP A 175 -0.02 -13.65 -2.99
C ASP A 175 0.19 -15.17 -2.87
N THR A 176 0.01 -15.73 -1.67
CA THR A 176 0.10 -17.17 -1.41
C THR A 176 -0.93 -17.95 -2.23
N LEU A 177 -2.19 -17.52 -2.22
CA LEU A 177 -3.26 -18.19 -2.99
C LEU A 177 -2.96 -18.20 -4.49
N PHE A 178 -2.53 -17.07 -5.05
CA PHE A 178 -2.18 -16.98 -6.46
C PHE A 178 -0.97 -17.86 -6.80
N LYS A 179 0.07 -17.87 -5.97
CA LYS A 179 1.24 -18.73 -6.14
C LYS A 179 0.90 -20.22 -6.08
N MET A 180 -0.01 -20.62 -5.21
CA MET A 180 -0.49 -22.01 -5.15
C MET A 180 -1.17 -22.44 -6.46
N ALA A 181 -1.82 -21.50 -7.16
CA ALA A 181 -2.39 -21.74 -8.50
C ALA A 181 -1.38 -21.54 -9.66
N GLY A 182 -0.10 -21.32 -9.36
CA GLY A 182 0.94 -21.03 -10.36
C GLY A 182 0.75 -19.68 -11.06
N ARG A 183 0.18 -18.70 -10.38
CA ARG A 183 -0.12 -17.34 -10.88
C ARG A 183 0.61 -16.28 -10.08
N GLU A 184 0.74 -15.09 -10.68
CA GLU A 184 1.28 -13.90 -10.02
C GLU A 184 0.13 -12.90 -9.79
N ALA A 185 0.02 -12.39 -8.57
CA ALA A 185 -0.83 -11.25 -8.24
C ALA A 185 0.03 -9.98 -8.25
N LEU A 186 -0.32 -9.00 -9.07
CA LEU A 186 0.31 -7.68 -9.04
C LEU A 186 -0.42 -6.83 -8.01
N ILE A 187 0.20 -6.61 -6.86
CA ILE A 187 -0.40 -5.94 -5.70
C ILE A 187 0.38 -4.67 -5.40
N LEU A 188 -0.35 -3.57 -5.21
CA LEU A 188 0.19 -2.30 -4.70
C LEU A 188 -0.45 -1.98 -3.36
N THR A 189 0.36 -1.55 -2.40
CA THR A 189 -0.07 -1.19 -1.06
C THR A 189 0.43 0.19 -0.66
N PRO A 190 -0.28 0.92 0.21
CA PRO A 190 0.18 2.22 0.71
C PRO A 190 1.49 2.09 1.50
N VAL A 191 1.67 0.98 2.23
CA VAL A 191 2.83 0.73 3.08
C VAL A 191 4.13 0.76 2.27
N GLU A 192 4.20 -0.09 1.24
CA GLU A 192 5.41 -0.20 0.41
C GLU A 192 5.66 1.06 -0.41
N THR A 193 4.59 1.64 -0.99
CA THR A 193 4.73 2.79 -1.89
C THR A 193 5.14 4.06 -1.16
N MET A 194 4.66 4.31 0.05
CA MET A 194 5.08 5.45 0.86
C MET A 194 6.53 5.32 1.34
N LEU A 195 6.94 4.14 1.81
CA LEU A 195 8.33 3.90 2.21
C LEU A 195 9.29 4.02 1.03
N GLU A 196 8.92 3.49 -0.13
CA GLU A 196 9.70 3.65 -1.37
C GLU A 196 9.84 5.13 -1.77
N THR A 197 8.75 5.90 -1.66
CA THR A 197 8.75 7.32 -1.95
C THR A 197 9.66 8.09 -1.00
N ALA A 198 9.60 7.82 0.29
CA ALA A 198 10.49 8.42 1.29
C ALA A 198 11.97 8.09 1.00
N ALA A 199 12.26 6.83 0.67
CA ALA A 199 13.62 6.39 0.35
C ALA A 199 14.15 7.08 -0.92
N LYS A 200 13.33 7.22 -1.96
CA LYS A 200 13.68 7.94 -3.20
C LYS A 200 13.89 9.43 -2.97
N ALA A 201 13.16 10.03 -2.03
CA ALA A 201 13.36 11.41 -1.61
C ALA A 201 14.63 11.61 -0.75
N GLY A 202 15.34 10.52 -0.41
CA GLY A 202 16.55 10.56 0.40
C GLY A 202 16.31 10.74 1.89
N CYS A 203 15.09 10.50 2.38
CA CYS A 203 14.76 10.58 3.80
C CYS A 203 15.57 9.56 4.60
N ARG A 204 16.10 10.00 5.75
CA ARG A 204 16.85 9.16 6.69
C ARG A 204 16.08 8.85 7.95
N SER A 205 15.17 9.73 8.33
CA SER A 205 14.34 9.60 9.53
C SER A 205 12.90 9.97 9.19
N VAL A 206 12.01 8.99 9.32
CA VAL A 206 10.58 9.17 9.03
C VAL A 206 9.72 8.72 10.19
N ALA A 207 8.65 9.46 10.48
CA ALA A 207 7.58 9.01 11.33
C ALA A 207 6.45 8.48 10.47
N VAL A 208 5.98 7.27 10.75
CA VAL A 208 4.78 6.73 10.14
C VAL A 208 3.61 6.98 11.07
N TRP A 209 2.70 7.83 10.68
CA TRP A 209 1.50 8.13 11.43
C TRP A 209 0.36 7.25 10.97
N ALA A 210 0.18 6.13 11.65
CA ALA A 210 -0.69 5.04 11.24
C ALA A 210 -1.48 4.45 12.43
N PRO A 211 -2.57 3.69 12.16
CA PRO A 211 -3.22 2.87 13.18
C PRO A 211 -2.23 1.88 13.82
N GLN A 212 -2.45 1.57 15.10
CA GLN A 212 -1.58 0.64 15.83
C GLN A 212 -1.55 -0.74 15.18
N GLU A 213 -2.66 -1.17 14.63
CA GLU A 213 -2.84 -2.47 13.97
C GLU A 213 -2.02 -2.60 12.67
N ALA A 214 -1.66 -1.48 12.03
CA ALA A 214 -0.82 -1.46 10.84
C ALA A 214 0.68 -1.37 11.15
N ARG A 215 1.07 -1.26 12.43
CA ARG A 215 2.46 -1.08 12.86
C ARG A 215 3.40 -2.12 12.25
N SER A 216 3.03 -3.39 12.35
CA SER A 216 3.89 -4.49 11.90
C SER A 216 4.12 -4.46 10.38
N ALA A 217 3.13 -4.04 9.59
CA ALA A 217 3.32 -3.89 8.15
C ALA A 217 4.44 -2.90 7.81
N TYR A 218 4.43 -1.74 8.47
CA TYR A 218 5.46 -0.72 8.25
C TYR A 218 6.83 -1.16 8.80
N GLU A 219 6.88 -1.80 9.96
CA GLU A 219 8.11 -2.31 10.55
C GLU A 219 8.75 -3.39 9.66
N HIS A 220 7.94 -4.29 9.07
CA HIS A 220 8.42 -5.31 8.14
C HIS A 220 8.88 -4.69 6.81
N ALA A 221 8.07 -3.83 6.20
CA ALA A 221 8.43 -3.20 4.93
C ALA A 221 9.67 -2.30 5.08
N ALA A 222 9.88 -1.67 6.25
CA ALA A 222 11.06 -0.87 6.54
C ALA A 222 12.37 -1.66 6.52
N LEU A 223 12.32 -2.99 6.68
CA LEU A 223 13.52 -3.84 6.58
C LEU A 223 14.20 -3.77 5.20
N ALA A 224 13.46 -3.44 4.16
CA ALA A 224 14.01 -3.20 2.82
C ALA A 224 14.82 -1.88 2.72
N TYR A 225 14.71 -1.00 3.73
CA TYR A 225 15.33 0.33 3.74
C TYR A 225 16.21 0.54 4.98
N PRO A 226 17.30 -0.24 5.15
CA PRO A 226 18.12 -0.24 6.38
C PRO A 226 18.83 1.10 6.66
N GLN A 227 18.91 1.99 5.66
CA GLN A 227 19.48 3.34 5.80
C GLN A 227 18.47 4.37 6.34
N MET A 228 17.19 4.00 6.44
CA MET A 228 16.11 4.88 6.89
C MET A 228 15.61 4.44 8.26
N ASN A 229 15.61 5.36 9.21
CA ASN A 229 15.01 5.16 10.53
C ASN A 229 13.51 5.37 10.43
N VAL A 230 12.75 4.30 10.57
CA VAL A 230 11.28 4.33 10.52
C VAL A 230 10.74 4.19 11.94
N THR A 231 9.95 5.17 12.37
CA THR A 231 9.30 5.18 13.68
C THR A 231 7.79 5.21 13.50
N VAL A 232 7.10 4.15 13.87
CA VAL A 232 5.63 4.13 13.79
C VAL A 232 5.03 4.78 15.02
N VAL A 233 4.21 5.81 14.78
CA VAL A 233 3.50 6.58 15.81
C VAL A 233 2.00 6.44 15.56
N SER A 234 1.30 5.97 16.58
CA SER A 234 -0.17 5.89 16.56
C SER A 234 -0.74 6.88 17.56
N THR A 235 -1.69 7.69 17.13
CA THR A 235 -2.39 8.63 17.99
C THR A 235 -3.83 8.18 18.20
N ILE A 236 -4.36 8.43 19.38
CA ILE A 236 -5.79 8.31 19.62
C ILE A 236 -6.42 9.60 19.09
N GLY A 237 -6.87 9.57 17.84
CA GLY A 237 -7.45 10.74 17.17
C GLY A 237 -8.78 11.15 17.81
N ASN A 238 -8.97 12.45 18.01
CA ASN A 238 -10.25 13.05 18.40
C ASN A 238 -11.01 13.65 17.18
N GLY A 239 -10.60 13.26 15.97
CA GLY A 239 -11.18 13.74 14.71
C GLY A 239 -10.67 15.10 14.22
N MET A 240 -9.79 15.77 14.98
CA MET A 240 -9.18 17.04 14.59
C MET A 240 -7.72 16.83 14.17
N LEU A 241 -7.41 17.21 12.93
CA LEU A 241 -6.13 16.88 12.30
C LEU A 241 -4.94 17.61 12.93
N ARG A 242 -5.07 18.94 13.16
CA ARG A 242 -3.98 19.75 13.76
C ARG A 242 -3.57 19.31 15.16
N PRO A 243 -4.50 19.16 16.13
CA PRO A 243 -4.14 18.62 17.45
C PRO A 243 -3.52 17.23 17.38
N ALA A 244 -4.04 16.35 16.51
CA ALA A 244 -3.53 15.00 16.36
C ALA A 244 -2.09 15.01 15.77
N PHE A 245 -1.77 15.92 14.85
CA PHE A 245 -0.42 16.12 14.37
C PHE A 245 0.54 16.55 15.48
N ARG A 246 0.13 17.52 16.31
CA ARG A 246 0.93 17.93 17.49
C ARG A 246 1.14 16.77 18.46
N ASP A 247 0.12 15.96 18.70
CA ASP A 247 0.24 14.76 19.55
C ASP A 247 1.23 13.76 18.95
N MET A 248 1.18 13.53 17.66
CA MET A 248 2.16 12.71 16.95
C MET A 248 3.59 13.24 17.16
N LEU A 249 3.82 14.55 17.01
CA LEU A 249 5.13 15.17 17.24
C LEU A 249 5.57 15.04 18.72
N ARG A 250 4.65 15.16 19.70
CA ARG A 250 4.94 14.94 21.13
C ARG A 250 5.42 13.52 21.38
N ILE A 251 4.69 12.53 20.81
CA ILE A 251 5.03 11.11 20.94
C ILE A 251 6.40 10.86 20.29
N PHE A 252 6.60 11.29 19.04
CA PHE A 252 7.86 11.12 18.33
C PHE A 252 9.03 11.72 19.14
N ARG A 253 8.89 12.95 19.64
CA ARG A 253 9.90 13.59 20.46
C ARG A 253 10.19 12.82 21.77
N SER A 254 9.16 12.23 22.40
CA SER A 254 9.31 11.46 23.63
C SER A 254 10.18 10.21 23.46
N LEU A 255 10.24 9.67 22.25
CA LEU A 255 11.08 8.52 21.88
C LEU A 255 12.56 8.90 21.74
N LYS A 256 12.91 10.18 21.89
CA LYS A 256 14.28 10.74 21.81
C LYS A 256 15.01 10.26 20.53
N PRO A 257 14.48 10.54 19.35
CA PRO A 257 15.11 10.14 18.12
C PRO A 257 16.51 10.77 18.00
N LYS A 258 17.43 10.02 17.41
CA LYS A 258 18.82 10.51 17.20
C LYS A 258 18.91 11.51 16.05
N GLU A 259 17.99 11.42 15.11
CA GLU A 259 17.95 12.21 13.88
C GLU A 259 16.70 13.09 13.84
N THR A 260 16.81 14.21 13.15
CA THR A 260 15.66 15.06 12.84
C THR A 260 14.75 14.39 11.83
N LEU A 261 13.48 14.72 11.86
CA LEU A 261 12.42 14.13 11.05
C LEU A 261 12.43 14.74 9.64
N ASP A 262 12.65 13.91 8.63
CA ASP A 262 12.63 14.33 7.24
C ASP A 262 11.21 14.31 6.65
N ALA A 263 10.40 13.34 7.06
CA ALA A 263 9.03 13.23 6.59
C ALA A 263 8.10 12.56 7.59
N VAL A 264 6.82 12.86 7.46
CA VAL A 264 5.73 12.06 8.04
C VAL A 264 5.04 11.29 6.92
N LEU A 265 5.05 9.96 7.02
CA LEU A 265 4.24 9.10 6.20
C LEU A 265 2.85 9.03 6.84
N LEU A 266 1.88 9.67 6.19
CA LEU A 266 0.53 9.82 6.70
C LEU A 266 -0.36 8.69 6.18
N ASP A 267 -0.64 7.70 7.00
CA ASP A 267 -1.49 6.57 6.63
C ASP A 267 -2.98 6.96 6.66
N SER A 268 -3.34 7.86 5.77
CA SER A 268 -4.71 8.36 5.60
C SER A 268 -4.97 8.77 4.16
N PHE A 269 -6.04 8.24 3.58
CA PHE A 269 -6.49 8.61 2.24
C PHE A 269 -7.36 9.88 2.22
N THR A 270 -7.80 10.33 3.39
CA THR A 270 -8.80 11.41 3.52
C THR A 270 -8.28 12.64 4.24
N ALA A 271 -7.03 12.63 4.73
CA ALA A 271 -6.46 13.75 5.45
C ALA A 271 -6.31 14.99 4.56
N ASP A 272 -6.56 16.15 5.14
CA ASP A 272 -6.37 17.45 4.50
C ASP A 272 -4.90 17.89 4.64
N LEU A 273 -4.14 17.74 3.56
CA LEU A 273 -2.72 18.12 3.54
C LEU A 273 -2.53 19.64 3.64
N ASP A 274 -3.45 20.46 3.16
CA ASP A 274 -3.37 21.90 3.27
C ASP A 274 -3.52 22.34 4.73
N GLU A 275 -4.39 21.66 5.50
CA GLU A 275 -4.51 21.87 6.93
C GLU A 275 -3.22 21.50 7.67
N LEU A 276 -2.57 20.39 7.31
CA LEU A 276 -1.30 19.97 7.90
C LEU A 276 -0.15 20.92 7.52
N ALA A 277 -0.08 21.35 6.27
CA ALA A 277 0.92 22.31 5.81
C ALA A 277 0.77 23.66 6.53
N ALA A 278 -0.46 24.13 6.72
CA ALA A 278 -0.72 25.35 7.46
C ALA A 278 -0.30 25.24 8.94
N GLU A 279 -0.51 24.05 9.56
CA GLU A 279 -0.06 23.80 10.92
C GLU A 279 1.47 23.71 11.03
N GLN A 280 2.13 23.07 10.07
CA GLN A 280 3.59 23.07 9.97
C GLN A 280 4.14 24.50 9.87
N GLU A 281 3.56 25.34 9.01
CA GLU A 281 3.97 26.74 8.88
C GLU A 281 3.76 27.52 10.19
N HIS A 282 2.66 27.24 10.92
CA HIS A 282 2.43 27.83 12.23
C HIS A 282 3.54 27.43 13.22
N ILE A 283 3.94 26.17 13.26
CA ILE A 283 5.04 25.68 14.10
C ILE A 283 6.36 26.37 13.74
N HIS A 284 6.65 26.54 12.47
CA HIS A 284 7.87 27.23 12.00
C HIS A 284 7.96 28.71 12.44
N ARG A 285 6.83 29.37 12.77
CA ARG A 285 6.83 30.73 13.33
C ARG A 285 7.37 30.77 14.76
N GLN A 286 7.48 29.62 15.43
CA GLN A 286 8.09 29.48 16.76
C GLN A 286 7.48 30.40 17.85
N ILE A 287 6.15 30.53 17.83
CA ILE A 287 5.43 31.46 18.73
C ILE A 287 5.46 30.99 20.18
N THR A 288 5.40 29.67 20.39
CA THR A 288 5.41 29.07 21.72
C THR A 288 6.68 28.24 21.94
N GLU A 289 6.98 27.91 23.20
CA GLU A 289 8.07 26.99 23.51
C GLU A 289 7.86 25.60 22.91
N GLU A 290 6.61 25.17 22.78
CA GLU A 290 6.25 23.91 22.13
C GLU A 290 6.53 23.97 20.62
N ASP A 291 6.16 25.06 19.95
CA ASP A 291 6.46 25.24 18.52
C ASP A 291 7.96 25.21 18.25
N MET A 292 8.74 25.92 19.08
CA MET A 292 10.21 25.87 18.98
C MET A 292 10.78 24.48 19.20
N ALA A 293 10.14 23.69 20.06
CA ALA A 293 10.57 22.31 20.31
C ALA A 293 10.22 21.37 19.16
N PHE A 294 9.09 21.58 18.48
CA PHE A 294 8.68 20.82 17.30
C PHE A 294 9.49 21.22 16.07
N ASP A 295 9.73 22.52 15.86
CA ASP A 295 10.54 23.00 14.75
C ASP A 295 11.96 22.38 14.78
N ARG A 296 12.55 22.23 15.95
CA ARG A 296 13.89 21.64 16.12
C ARG A 296 13.98 20.15 15.78
N ILE A 297 12.88 19.42 15.78
CA ILE A 297 12.86 18.00 15.43
C ILE A 297 12.54 17.75 13.96
N MET A 298 12.16 18.77 13.20
CA MET A 298 11.90 18.69 11.77
C MET A 298 13.11 19.25 10.98
N THR A 299 13.41 18.65 9.84
CA THR A 299 14.41 19.19 8.92
C THR A 299 13.85 20.36 8.13
N PRO A 300 14.71 21.25 7.55
CA PRO A 300 14.25 22.31 6.66
C PRO A 300 13.54 21.82 5.40
N HIS A 301 13.67 20.54 5.07
CA HIS A 301 13.04 19.88 3.91
C HIS A 301 11.95 18.90 4.31
N PHE A 302 11.43 19.07 5.55
CA PHE A 302 10.36 18.23 6.05
C PHE A 302 9.15 18.24 5.11
N GLN A 303 8.55 17.06 4.91
CA GLN A 303 7.42 16.88 4.02
C GLN A 303 6.42 15.86 4.55
N PHE A 304 5.18 15.96 4.08
CA PHE A 304 4.18 14.92 4.25
C PHE A 304 4.18 14.02 3.01
N ILE A 305 4.14 12.71 3.24
CA ILE A 305 4.01 11.69 2.19
C ILE A 305 2.71 10.95 2.46
N GLU A 306 1.80 10.94 1.48
CA GLU A 306 0.46 10.40 1.62
C GLU A 306 0.19 9.31 0.57
N PRO A 307 -0.73 8.35 0.84
CA PRO A 307 -0.88 7.16 0.02
C PRO A 307 -1.45 7.42 -1.39
N ASN A 308 -2.33 8.42 -1.57
CA ASN A 308 -2.96 8.65 -2.88
C ASN A 308 -1.93 8.99 -3.96
N ALA A 309 -1.01 9.94 -3.69
CA ALA A 309 0.05 10.32 -4.62
C ALA A 309 1.04 9.17 -4.82
N CYS A 310 1.43 8.48 -3.73
CA CYS A 310 2.37 7.36 -3.81
C CYS A 310 1.84 6.20 -4.65
N LEU A 311 0.58 5.80 -4.43
CA LEU A 311 -0.07 4.75 -5.20
C LEU A 311 -0.30 5.16 -6.65
N THR A 312 -0.63 6.43 -6.93
CA THR A 312 -0.78 6.95 -8.30
C THR A 312 0.52 6.78 -9.08
N SER A 313 1.63 7.29 -8.53
CA SER A 313 2.94 7.17 -9.16
C SER A 313 3.41 5.72 -9.31
N ALA A 314 3.16 4.88 -8.30
CA ALA A 314 3.52 3.47 -8.32
C ALA A 314 2.70 2.68 -9.34
N LEU A 315 1.40 2.94 -9.44
CA LEU A 315 0.52 2.30 -10.42
C LEU A 315 0.96 2.64 -11.84
N TYR A 316 1.19 3.92 -12.14
CA TYR A 316 1.67 4.34 -13.46
C TYR A 316 2.96 3.62 -13.84
N ARG A 317 3.94 3.61 -12.93
CA ARG A 317 5.21 2.92 -13.12
C ARG A 317 5.03 1.42 -13.36
N LEU A 318 4.23 0.75 -12.54
CA LEU A 318 3.94 -0.68 -12.67
C LEU A 318 3.34 -1.03 -14.03
N LEU A 319 2.31 -0.28 -14.46
CA LEU A 319 1.66 -0.49 -15.75
C LEU A 319 2.65 -0.31 -16.91
N ARG A 320 3.52 0.68 -16.81
CA ARG A 320 4.55 0.96 -17.82
C ARG A 320 5.62 -0.12 -17.87
N GLU A 321 6.21 -0.48 -16.75
CA GLU A 321 7.28 -1.48 -16.65
C GLU A 321 6.83 -2.87 -17.05
N ARG A 322 5.57 -3.23 -16.80
CA ARG A 322 4.98 -4.51 -17.15
C ARG A 322 4.26 -4.51 -18.51
N ASN A 323 4.27 -3.40 -19.25
CA ASN A 323 3.54 -3.22 -20.52
C ASN A 323 2.05 -3.58 -20.40
N LEU A 324 1.41 -3.08 -19.35
CA LEU A 324 0.01 -3.37 -19.02
C LEU A 324 -0.94 -2.23 -19.38
N PHE A 325 -0.45 -1.10 -19.86
CA PHE A 325 -1.32 -0.03 -20.35
C PHE A 325 -2.18 -0.52 -21.51
N THR A 326 -3.45 -0.13 -21.53
CA THR A 326 -4.31 -0.27 -22.69
C THR A 326 -3.83 0.68 -23.80
N HIS A 327 -4.09 0.33 -25.03
CA HIS A 327 -3.76 1.19 -26.18
C HIS A 327 -4.98 2.02 -26.62
N ASP A 328 -6.09 1.95 -25.89
CA ASP A 328 -7.29 2.71 -26.21
C ASP A 328 -7.11 4.18 -25.82
N ILE A 329 -7.40 5.08 -26.76
CA ILE A 329 -7.38 6.53 -26.51
C ILE A 329 -8.78 6.92 -26.03
N ALA A 330 -9.01 6.82 -24.75
CA ALA A 330 -10.28 7.18 -24.12
C ALA A 330 -10.02 7.75 -22.72
N TYR A 331 -10.98 8.48 -22.18
CA TYR A 331 -10.92 8.83 -20.76
C TYR A 331 -10.95 7.55 -19.91
N PRO A 332 -10.26 7.54 -18.74
CA PRO A 332 -10.34 6.40 -17.84
C PRO A 332 -11.78 6.16 -17.41
N ALA A 333 -12.19 4.90 -17.41
CA ALA A 333 -13.52 4.48 -16.99
C ALA A 333 -13.49 3.97 -15.55
N VAL A 334 -14.55 4.25 -14.78
CA VAL A 334 -14.66 3.78 -13.40
C VAL A 334 -16.01 3.09 -13.19
N ARG A 335 -15.99 2.00 -12.46
CA ARG A 335 -17.17 1.29 -11.98
C ARG A 335 -17.03 1.08 -10.48
N TYR A 336 -18.09 1.32 -9.76
CA TYR A 336 -18.16 1.16 -8.32
C TYR A 336 -18.97 -0.07 -7.99
N TYR A 337 -18.46 -0.86 -7.07
CA TYR A 337 -19.09 -2.05 -6.51
C TYR A 337 -19.07 -1.95 -5.00
N GLN A 338 -20.14 -2.36 -4.36
CA GLN A 338 -20.23 -2.55 -2.91
C GLN A 338 -20.21 -4.05 -2.61
N THR A 339 -19.72 -4.42 -1.45
CA THR A 339 -19.84 -5.79 -0.97
C THR A 339 -21.18 -5.96 -0.26
N GLU A 340 -21.99 -6.90 -0.72
CA GLU A 340 -23.25 -7.27 -0.09
C GLU A 340 -23.32 -8.78 0.15
N GLU A 341 -24.05 -9.20 1.17
CA GLU A 341 -24.31 -10.61 1.46
C GLU A 341 -25.45 -11.14 0.60
N ASN A 342 -25.25 -12.27 -0.07
CA ASN A 342 -26.27 -12.97 -0.84
C ASN A 342 -27.11 -13.89 0.06
N ARG A 343 -28.09 -14.63 -0.53
CA ARG A 343 -28.96 -15.54 0.22
C ARG A 343 -28.23 -16.74 0.83
N ASP A 344 -27.07 -17.08 0.30
CA ASP A 344 -26.24 -18.21 0.75
C ASP A 344 -25.22 -17.78 1.80
N GLY A 345 -25.22 -16.50 2.23
CA GLY A 345 -24.29 -15.96 3.21
C GLY A 345 -22.90 -15.65 2.61
N GLU A 346 -22.81 -15.53 1.29
CA GLU A 346 -21.58 -15.17 0.60
C GLU A 346 -21.58 -13.69 0.23
N TYR A 347 -20.41 -13.06 0.28
CA TYR A 347 -20.25 -11.68 -0.17
C TYR A 347 -20.09 -11.63 -1.68
N VAL A 348 -20.83 -10.74 -2.33
CA VAL A 348 -20.80 -10.53 -3.77
C VAL A 348 -20.66 -9.04 -4.10
N PRO A 349 -20.03 -8.69 -5.24
CA PRO A 349 -19.94 -7.31 -5.71
C PRO A 349 -21.26 -6.88 -6.36
N VAL A 350 -21.85 -5.80 -5.86
CA VAL A 350 -23.12 -5.22 -6.34
C VAL A 350 -22.90 -3.80 -6.86
#